data_4d01230c2949c9d3169ebb2a8bcd4da5
#
_entry.id   4d01230c2949c9d3169ebb2a8bcd4da5
#
_cell.length_a   1.000
_cell.length_b   1.000
_cell.length_c   1.000
_cell.angle_alpha   90.00
_cell.angle_beta   90.00
_cell.angle_gamma   90.00
#
_symmetry.space_group_name_H-M   'P 1'
#
loop_
_entity.id
_entity.type
_entity.pdbx_description
1 polymer ?
#
loop_
_entity_poly.entity_id
_entity_poly.type
_entity_poly.pdbx_seq_one_letter_code
_entity_poly.pdbx_strand_id
1 'polypeptide(L)'
;MTNPNKTCDAIIIGGGHNGLVCATYLAKAGLRVRVLERRGVVGGAAVTEEFHPGFRNSVAAYTVSLLQPKVIRDLDLHAHGLRIVESPNVMIANGWL
;
A
#
# COMPACT_ATOMS: atom_id res chain seq x y z
N MET A 1 -27.50 0.08 20.43
CA MET A 1 -26.15 0.42 19.93
C MET A 1 -25.77 -0.54 18.84
N THR A 2 -25.59 -0.05 17.65
CA THR A 2 -25.17 -0.90 16.53
C THR A 2 -23.72 -1.30 16.75
N ASN A 3 -23.46 -2.60 16.68
CA ASN A 3 -22.09 -3.10 16.68
C ASN A 3 -21.40 -2.61 15.40
N PRO A 4 -20.38 -1.75 15.49
CA PRO A 4 -19.70 -1.20 14.32
C PRO A 4 -19.04 -2.30 13.47
N ASN A 5 -18.94 -3.51 14.01
CA ASN A 5 -18.37 -4.66 13.32
C ASN A 5 -19.40 -5.45 12.49
N LYS A 6 -20.68 -5.13 12.61
CA LYS A 6 -21.73 -5.92 11.95
C LYS A 6 -22.10 -5.45 10.55
N THR A 7 -21.81 -4.21 10.20
CA THR A 7 -22.23 -3.67 8.90
C THR A 7 -21.07 -2.98 8.21
N CYS A 8 -20.76 -3.45 7.04
CA CYS A 8 -19.86 -2.78 6.11
C CYS A 8 -20.48 -2.89 4.71
N ASP A 9 -20.12 -1.95 3.87
CA ASP A 9 -20.62 -1.90 2.49
C ASP A 9 -19.72 -2.72 1.56
N ALA A 10 -18.45 -2.87 1.94
CA ALA A 10 -17.47 -3.65 1.18
C ALA A 10 -16.47 -4.35 2.10
N ILE A 11 -16.07 -5.54 1.71
CA ILE A 11 -15.01 -6.31 2.35
C ILE A 11 -13.91 -6.54 1.33
N ILE A 12 -12.69 -6.19 1.70
CA ILE A 12 -11.49 -6.43 0.90
C ILE A 12 -10.73 -7.59 1.54
N ILE A 13 -10.52 -8.63 0.78
CA ILE A 13 -9.74 -9.78 1.24
C ILE A 13 -8.28 -9.58 0.81
N GLY A 14 -7.42 -9.41 1.79
CA GLY A 14 -6.00 -9.15 1.59
C GLY A 14 -5.64 -7.66 1.72
N GLY A 15 -4.71 -7.38 2.63
CA GLY A 15 -4.20 -6.03 2.89
C GLY A 15 -2.88 -5.74 2.18
N GLY A 16 -2.70 -6.24 0.97
CA GLY A 16 -1.61 -5.85 0.09
C GLY A 16 -1.86 -4.47 -0.54
N HIS A 17 -0.91 -4.02 -1.36
CA HIS A 17 -1.01 -2.68 -1.97
C HIS A 17 -2.28 -2.48 -2.82
N ASN A 18 -2.67 -3.48 -3.60
CA ASN A 18 -3.90 -3.38 -4.42
C ASN A 18 -5.16 -3.32 -3.54
N GLY A 19 -5.24 -4.15 -2.51
CA GLY A 19 -6.37 -4.17 -1.59
C GLY A 19 -6.47 -2.87 -0.81
N LEU A 20 -5.36 -2.35 -0.32
CA LEU A 20 -5.33 -1.08 0.41
C LEU A 20 -5.73 0.11 -0.47
N VAL A 21 -5.26 0.16 -1.70
CA VAL A 21 -5.64 1.21 -2.67
C VAL A 21 -7.14 1.13 -2.96
N CYS A 22 -7.65 -0.05 -3.27
CA CYS A 22 -9.07 -0.27 -3.51
C CYS A 22 -9.92 0.16 -2.30
N ALA A 23 -9.53 -0.28 -1.11
CA ALA A 23 -10.23 0.08 0.12
C ALA A 23 -10.26 1.59 0.35
N THR A 24 -9.17 2.27 0.06
CA THR A 24 -9.06 3.71 0.23
C THR A 24 -9.97 4.46 -0.74
N TYR A 25 -10.01 4.07 -2.01
CA TYR A 25 -10.94 4.66 -2.98
C TYR A 25 -12.39 4.47 -2.57
N LEU A 26 -12.75 3.28 -2.13
CA LEU A 26 -14.12 3.00 -1.66
C LEU A 26 -14.48 3.82 -0.43
N ALA A 27 -13.55 3.92 0.53
CA ALA A 27 -13.76 4.73 1.73
C ALA A 27 -13.91 6.21 1.40
N LYS A 28 -13.12 6.73 0.46
CA LYS A 28 -13.25 8.12 -0.01
C LYS A 28 -14.58 8.37 -0.71
N ALA A 29 -15.18 7.35 -1.29
CA ALA A 29 -16.52 7.43 -1.88
C ALA A 29 -17.65 7.33 -0.83
N GLY A 30 -17.31 7.25 0.45
CA GLY A 30 -18.28 7.21 1.54
C GLY A 30 -18.72 5.82 1.99
N LEU A 31 -18.13 4.78 1.44
CA LEU A 31 -18.45 3.41 1.81
C LEU A 31 -17.73 2.99 3.10
N ARG A 32 -18.41 2.16 3.88
CA ARG A 32 -17.79 1.53 5.05
C ARG A 32 -17.06 0.29 4.59
N VAL A 33 -15.73 0.32 4.67
CA VAL A 33 -14.87 -0.72 4.13
C VAL A 33 -14.17 -1.46 5.26
N ARG A 34 -14.09 -2.77 5.13
CA ARG A 34 -13.30 -3.62 6.01
C ARG A 34 -12.26 -4.36 5.20
N VAL A 35 -11.02 -4.28 5.63
CA VAL A 35 -9.91 -5.04 5.05
C VAL A 35 -9.59 -6.21 5.98
N LEU A 36 -9.55 -7.40 5.43
CA LEU A 36 -9.18 -8.61 6.15
C LEU A 36 -7.79 -9.06 5.69
N GLU A 37 -6.84 -9.04 6.59
CA GLU A 37 -5.47 -9.46 6.33
C GLU A 37 -5.11 -10.64 7.25
N ARG A 38 -4.58 -11.70 6.65
CA ARG A 38 -4.20 -12.90 7.40
C ARG A 38 -2.99 -12.68 8.31
N ARG A 39 -2.03 -11.86 7.87
CA ARG A 39 -0.84 -11.54 8.64
C ARG A 39 -1.12 -10.42 9.65
N GLY A 40 -0.27 -10.30 10.65
CA GLY A 40 -0.33 -9.20 11.62
C GLY A 40 0.15 -7.86 11.09
N VAL A 41 0.53 -7.78 9.82
CA VAL A 41 1.02 -6.58 9.15
C VAL A 41 0.40 -6.47 7.76
N VAL A 42 0.06 -5.26 7.36
CA VAL A 42 -0.42 -4.94 6.02
C VAL A 42 0.74 -4.61 5.09
N GLY A 43 0.49 -4.62 3.79
CA GLY A 43 1.47 -4.23 2.78
C GLY A 43 1.70 -5.30 1.71
N GLY A 44 1.45 -6.57 2.02
CA GLY A 44 1.66 -7.66 1.08
C GLY A 44 3.09 -7.68 0.56
N ALA A 45 3.27 -7.72 -0.76
CA ALA A 45 4.59 -7.72 -1.39
C ALA A 45 5.35 -6.39 -1.20
N ALA A 46 4.67 -5.32 -0.85
CA ALA A 46 5.29 -4.01 -0.64
C ALA A 46 5.77 -3.79 0.81
N VAL A 47 5.62 -4.79 1.67
CA VAL A 47 5.99 -4.67 3.08
C VAL A 47 7.52 -4.56 3.24
N THR A 48 7.92 -3.76 4.22
CA THR A 48 9.30 -3.72 4.70
C THR A 48 9.38 -4.46 6.01
N GLU A 49 10.26 -5.43 6.11
CA GLU A 49 10.40 -6.26 7.31
C GLU A 49 11.82 -6.26 7.83
N GLU A 50 11.94 -6.47 9.14
CA GLU A 50 13.21 -6.66 9.80
C GLU A 50 13.64 -8.12 9.64
N PHE A 51 14.70 -8.35 8.87
CA PHE A 51 15.22 -9.70 8.62
C PHE A 51 16.36 -10.09 9.59
N HIS A 52 16.93 -9.12 10.26
CA HIS A 52 17.94 -9.29 11.30
C HIS A 52 17.78 -8.12 12.29
N PRO A 53 18.02 -8.29 13.58
CA PRO A 53 17.90 -7.20 14.55
C PRO A 53 18.65 -5.93 14.11
N GLY A 54 17.90 -4.84 13.94
CA GLY A 54 18.41 -3.56 13.47
C GLY A 54 18.49 -3.40 11.96
N PHE A 55 18.20 -4.44 11.17
CA PHE A 55 18.28 -4.41 9.71
C PHE A 55 16.93 -4.67 9.07
N ARG A 56 16.48 -3.72 8.27
CA ARG A 56 15.19 -3.79 7.58
C ARG A 56 15.40 -3.64 6.08
N ASN A 57 14.59 -4.35 5.30
CA ASN A 57 14.55 -4.15 3.86
C ASN A 57 13.13 -4.41 3.31
N SER A 58 12.93 -3.98 2.10
CA SER A 58 11.75 -4.37 1.34
C SER A 58 11.84 -5.84 0.97
N VAL A 59 10.79 -6.61 1.26
CA VAL A 59 10.78 -8.05 1.03
C VAL A 59 10.75 -8.36 -0.47
N ALA A 60 9.92 -7.64 -1.24
CA ALA A 60 9.72 -7.95 -2.65
C ALA A 60 9.59 -6.71 -3.56
N ALA A 61 9.64 -5.51 -3.02
CA ALA A 61 9.40 -4.28 -3.78
C ALA A 61 10.55 -3.29 -3.59
N TYR A 62 11.73 -3.66 -4.05
CA TYR A 62 12.94 -2.84 -3.89
C TYR A 62 12.95 -1.61 -4.81
N THR A 63 12.11 -1.56 -5.82
CA THR A 63 12.02 -0.44 -6.76
C THR A 63 10.58 0.00 -6.91
N VAL A 64 10.35 1.33 -6.86
CA VAL A 64 9.06 1.91 -7.16
C VAL A 64 9.01 2.21 -8.65
N SER A 65 8.35 1.34 -9.41
CA SER A 65 8.32 1.44 -10.88
C SER A 65 6.91 1.48 -11.45
N LEU A 66 5.93 0.92 -10.78
CA LEU A 66 4.58 0.74 -11.33
C LEU A 66 3.50 1.51 -10.56
N LEU A 67 3.87 2.23 -9.52
CA LEU A 67 2.90 3.04 -8.77
C LEU A 67 2.41 4.19 -9.65
N GLN A 68 1.11 4.18 -9.94
CA GLN A 68 0.51 5.15 -10.85
C GLN A 68 0.51 6.55 -10.23
N PRO A 69 0.92 7.57 -10.99
CA PRO A 69 0.85 8.96 -10.52
C PRO A 69 -0.55 9.37 -10.09
N LYS A 70 -1.58 8.84 -10.75
CA LYS A 70 -2.98 9.07 -10.37
C LYS A 70 -3.25 8.62 -8.93
N VAL A 71 -2.76 7.46 -8.53
CA VAL A 71 -2.94 6.92 -7.17
C VAL A 71 -2.22 7.82 -6.15
N ILE A 72 -0.99 8.21 -6.45
CA ILE A 72 -0.23 9.11 -5.58
C ILE A 72 -1.01 10.40 -5.32
N ARG A 73 -1.59 10.97 -6.36
CA ARG A 73 -2.34 12.21 -6.29
C ARG A 73 -3.68 12.04 -5.59
N ASP A 74 -4.47 11.05 -6.02
CA ASP A 74 -5.83 10.85 -5.51
C ASP A 74 -5.85 10.46 -4.03
N LEU A 75 -4.86 9.72 -3.57
CA LEU A 75 -4.75 9.29 -2.18
C LEU A 75 -3.83 10.19 -1.36
N ASP A 76 -3.28 11.23 -1.97
CA ASP A 76 -2.40 12.20 -1.31
C ASP A 76 -1.24 11.53 -0.55
N LEU A 77 -0.57 10.61 -1.24
CA LEU A 77 0.43 9.75 -0.59
C LEU A 77 1.63 10.53 -0.07
N HIS A 78 2.01 11.64 -0.72
CA HIS A 78 3.11 12.46 -0.21
C HIS A 78 2.77 13.09 1.14
N ALA A 79 1.52 13.53 1.36
CA ALA A 79 1.08 14.03 2.64
C ALA A 79 1.06 12.95 3.73
N HIS A 80 0.93 11.68 3.32
CA HIS A 80 0.99 10.52 4.23
C HIS A 80 2.39 9.92 4.36
N GLY A 81 3.41 10.61 3.89
CA GLY A 81 4.81 10.23 4.11
C GLY A 81 5.49 9.53 2.95
N LEU A 82 4.84 9.36 1.81
CA LEU A 82 5.52 8.79 0.64
C LEU A 82 6.62 9.72 0.17
N ARG A 83 7.83 9.20 0.08
CA ARG A 83 8.98 9.88 -0.51
C ARG A 83 9.69 8.91 -1.45
N ILE A 84 9.68 9.24 -2.73
CA ILE A 84 10.39 8.48 -3.74
C ILE A 84 11.75 9.13 -3.93
N VAL A 85 12.81 8.33 -3.76
CA VAL A 85 14.19 8.78 -3.91
C VAL A 85 14.75 8.16 -5.18
N GLU A 86 15.22 9.00 -6.08
CA GLU A 86 15.94 8.53 -7.25
C GLU A 86 17.35 8.12 -6.88
N SER A 87 17.77 6.97 -7.40
CA SER A 87 19.15 6.52 -7.26
C SER A 87 19.90 6.82 -8.53
N PRO A 88 20.96 7.64 -8.46
CA PRO A 88 21.76 7.96 -9.66
C PRO A 88 22.51 6.75 -10.22
N ASN A 89 22.60 5.68 -9.44
CA ASN A 89 23.34 4.47 -9.82
C ASN A 89 22.43 3.34 -10.29
N VAL A 90 21.13 3.54 -10.34
CA VAL A 90 20.21 2.54 -10.90
C VAL A 90 20.14 2.78 -12.40
N MET A 91 20.77 1.90 -13.15
CA MET A 91 20.54 1.82 -14.58
C MET A 91 19.12 1.28 -14.77
N ILE A 92 18.27 2.13 -15.27
CA ILE A 92 16.94 1.73 -15.68
C ILE A 92 17.08 1.14 -17.08
N ALA A 93 17.27 -0.15 -17.11
CA ALA A 93 17.19 -0.87 -18.38
C ALA A 93 15.73 -0.80 -18.83
N ASN A 94 15.52 -0.39 -20.07
CA ASN A 94 14.25 -0.49 -20.82
C ASN A 94 13.21 0.60 -20.57
N GLY A 95 13.56 1.74 -20.07
CA GLY A 95 12.62 2.88 -20.00
C GLY A 95 11.36 2.60 -19.19
N TRP A 96 11.47 1.82 -18.17
CA TRP A 96 10.35 1.40 -17.32
C TRP A 96 9.88 2.46 -16.32
N LEU A 97 10.52 3.58 -16.28
CA LEU A 97 10.14 4.68 -15.40
C LEU A 97 9.68 5.89 -16.19
#